data_edebac511bbcd0e477a4d0e37a33fa03
#
_entry.id   edebac511bbcd0e477a4d0e37a33fa03
#
_cell.length_a   1.000
_cell.length_b   1.000
_cell.length_c   1.000
_cell.angle_alpha   90.00
_cell.angle_beta   90.00
_cell.angle_gamma   90.00
#
_symmetry.space_group_name_H-M   'P 1'
#
loop_
_entity.id
_entity.type
_entity.pdbx_description
1 polymer ?
#
loop_
_entity_poly.entity_id
_entity_poly.type
_entity_poly.pdbx_seq_one_letter_code
_entity_poly.pdbx_strand_id
1 'polypeptide(L)'
;MRGGLSPEIAYNLNDYYAQKIEQCQSMADTTKLGAQILEDYVARVRESRENPDISDSIRNSCEYIKAHLTEPIHVKKLAQQSGYAEYYFSHKFKKEMGVSVKEYILHEKIEQAKVMLTSSDESIQKIGDSLAFGSRSYFYTCFQKAEGMSPSEYRNTKGKKQKGE
;
A
#
# COMPACT_ATOMS: atom_id res chain seq x y z
N MET A 1 -11.81 24.68 13.08
CA MET A 1 -11.80 23.22 13.35
C MET A 1 -10.52 22.85 14.08
N ARG A 2 -10.62 22.34 15.33
CA ARG A 2 -9.45 22.08 16.19
C ARG A 2 -9.19 20.60 16.45
N GLY A 3 -9.79 19.70 15.66
CA GLY A 3 -9.74 18.25 15.91
C GLY A 3 -8.61 17.46 15.25
N GLY A 4 -7.86 18.05 14.35
CA GLY A 4 -6.70 17.37 13.70
C GLY A 4 -7.02 16.37 12.58
N LEU A 5 -8.30 16.07 12.30
CA LEU A 5 -8.73 15.24 11.17
C LEU A 5 -9.33 16.11 10.06
N SER A 6 -9.15 15.69 8.81
CA SER A 6 -9.85 16.33 7.69
C SER A 6 -11.36 16.09 7.80
N PRO A 7 -12.22 17.01 7.29
CA PRO A 7 -13.67 16.83 7.31
C PRO A 7 -14.13 15.54 6.62
N GLU A 8 -13.43 15.11 5.59
CA GLU A 8 -13.72 13.89 4.83
C GLU A 8 -13.50 12.63 5.67
N ILE A 9 -12.38 12.57 6.39
CA ILE A 9 -12.07 11.44 7.28
C ILE A 9 -13.08 11.38 8.43
N ALA A 10 -13.39 12.53 9.04
CA ALA A 10 -14.34 12.61 10.13
C ALA A 10 -15.74 12.17 9.68
N TYR A 11 -16.16 12.55 8.47
CA TYR A 11 -17.45 12.15 7.91
C TYR A 11 -17.52 10.64 7.66
N ASN A 12 -16.53 10.06 7.01
CA ASN A 12 -16.49 8.63 6.70
C ASN A 12 -16.44 7.77 7.98
N LEU A 13 -15.70 8.21 9.00
CA LEU A 13 -15.70 7.53 10.29
C LEU A 13 -17.08 7.59 10.97
N ASN A 14 -17.72 8.75 10.94
CA ASN A 14 -19.04 8.90 11.52
C ASN A 14 -20.06 7.98 10.85
N ASP A 15 -20.07 7.92 9.52
CA ASP A 15 -20.97 7.05 8.76
C ASP A 15 -20.72 5.56 9.06
N TYR A 16 -19.45 5.14 9.06
CA TYR A 16 -19.06 3.78 9.41
C TYR A 16 -19.51 3.39 10.84
N TYR A 17 -19.28 4.27 11.83
CA TYR A 17 -19.64 3.96 13.21
C TYR A 17 -21.12 4.11 13.47
N ALA A 18 -21.83 4.98 12.79
CA ALA A 18 -23.29 5.07 12.87
C ALA A 18 -23.94 3.73 12.50
N GLN A 19 -23.52 3.11 11.38
CA GLN A 19 -24.00 1.80 10.98
C GLN A 19 -23.67 0.69 12.01
N LYS A 20 -22.51 0.76 12.66
CA LYS A 20 -22.14 -0.20 13.72
C LYS A 20 -22.93 -0.01 15.00
N ILE A 21 -23.24 1.23 15.38
CA ILE A 21 -24.06 1.55 16.55
C ILE A 21 -25.47 0.96 16.38
N GLU A 22 -26.05 1.06 15.18
CA GLU A 22 -27.35 0.48 14.85
C GLU A 22 -27.38 -1.05 15.01
N GLN A 23 -26.25 -1.72 14.90
CA GLN A 23 -26.11 -3.17 15.04
C GLN A 23 -25.87 -3.63 16.50
N CYS A 24 -25.63 -2.71 17.43
CA CYS A 24 -25.42 -3.05 18.83
C CYS A 24 -26.72 -3.58 19.48
N GLN A 25 -26.64 -4.74 20.11
CA GLN A 25 -27.79 -5.38 20.74
C GLN A 25 -27.75 -5.31 22.28
N SER A 26 -26.65 -4.84 22.85
CA SER A 26 -26.47 -4.73 24.30
C SER A 26 -25.70 -3.49 24.72
N MET A 27 -25.83 -3.09 25.99
CA MET A 27 -25.02 -2.03 26.59
C MET A 27 -23.52 -2.38 26.58
N ALA A 28 -23.17 -3.66 26.70
CA ALA A 28 -21.79 -4.12 26.63
C ALA A 28 -21.20 -3.91 25.22
N ASP A 29 -21.96 -4.17 24.16
CA ASP A 29 -21.54 -3.91 22.78
C ASP A 29 -21.32 -2.43 22.53
N THR A 30 -22.24 -1.58 23.02
CA THR A 30 -22.14 -0.13 22.89
C THR A 30 -20.91 0.42 23.60
N THR A 31 -20.62 -0.08 24.82
CA THR A 31 -19.44 0.34 25.60
C THR A 31 -18.13 -0.08 24.89
N LYS A 32 -18.07 -1.32 24.40
CA LYS A 32 -16.92 -1.83 23.64
C LYS A 32 -16.70 -1.04 22.34
N LEU A 33 -17.78 -0.76 21.61
CA LEU A 33 -17.73 0.04 20.41
C LEU A 33 -17.29 1.47 20.68
N GLY A 34 -17.73 2.08 21.80
CA GLY A 34 -17.29 3.41 22.23
C GLY A 34 -15.77 3.48 22.47
N ALA A 35 -15.19 2.45 23.10
CA ALA A 35 -13.73 2.35 23.27
C ALA A 35 -13.01 2.23 21.91
N GLN A 36 -13.51 1.40 21.00
CA GLN A 36 -12.95 1.27 19.64
C GLN A 36 -13.01 2.58 18.86
N ILE A 37 -14.13 3.31 18.94
CA ILE A 37 -14.27 4.62 18.31
C ILE A 37 -13.16 5.56 18.80
N LEU A 38 -12.96 5.64 20.11
CA LEU A 38 -11.96 6.52 20.69
C LEU A 38 -10.54 6.16 20.25
N GLU A 39 -10.19 4.87 20.28
CA GLU A 39 -8.89 4.37 19.85
C GLU A 39 -8.63 4.70 18.37
N ASP A 40 -9.60 4.46 17.48
CA ASP A 40 -9.50 4.78 16.06
C ASP A 40 -9.33 6.29 15.81
N TYR A 41 -10.09 7.13 16.49
CA TYR A 41 -9.93 8.58 16.34
C TYR A 41 -8.56 9.05 16.82
N VAL A 42 -8.06 8.55 17.96
CA VAL A 42 -6.73 8.90 18.49
C VAL A 42 -5.62 8.43 17.54
N ALA A 43 -5.71 7.20 17.04
CA ALA A 43 -4.73 6.66 16.09
C ALA A 43 -4.66 7.51 14.81
N ARG A 44 -5.82 7.86 14.23
CA ARG A 44 -5.89 8.67 12.98
C ARG A 44 -5.44 10.12 13.17
N VAL A 45 -5.69 10.72 14.35
CA VAL A 45 -5.15 12.05 14.67
C VAL A 45 -3.63 12.00 14.79
N ARG A 46 -3.08 10.95 15.38
CA ARG A 46 -1.63 10.75 15.47
C ARG A 46 -1.01 10.59 14.09
N GLU A 47 -1.53 9.71 13.25
CA GLU A 47 -1.08 9.50 11.87
C GLU A 47 -1.17 10.76 11.01
N SER A 48 -2.26 11.52 11.13
CA SER A 48 -2.45 12.79 10.43
C SER A 48 -1.40 13.84 10.83
N ARG A 49 -0.87 13.78 12.06
CA ARG A 49 0.20 14.67 12.53
C ARG A 49 1.58 14.23 12.05
N GLU A 50 1.80 12.90 11.91
CA GLU A 50 3.09 12.36 11.46
C GLU A 50 3.29 12.55 9.94
N ASN A 51 2.22 12.55 9.14
CA ASN A 51 2.28 12.76 7.70
C ASN A 51 1.01 13.46 7.17
N PRO A 52 0.86 14.75 7.41
CA PRO A 52 -0.37 15.50 7.17
C PRO A 52 -0.77 15.62 5.69
N ASP A 53 0.19 15.38 4.77
CA ASP A 53 -0.02 15.52 3.33
C ASP A 53 -0.61 14.26 2.67
N ILE A 54 -0.64 13.12 3.37
CA ILE A 54 -1.15 11.85 2.84
C ILE A 54 -2.43 11.45 3.58
N SER A 55 -3.53 11.36 2.84
CA SER A 55 -4.83 10.95 3.39
C SER A 55 -4.84 9.44 3.73
N ASP A 56 -5.67 9.05 4.72
CA ASP A 56 -5.79 7.65 5.16
C ASP A 56 -6.20 6.72 4.01
N SER A 57 -7.05 7.17 3.09
CA SER A 57 -7.46 6.38 1.94
C SER A 57 -6.28 6.03 1.02
N ILE A 58 -5.33 6.94 0.86
CA ILE A 58 -4.11 6.71 0.08
C ILE A 58 -3.12 5.87 0.88
N ARG A 59 -2.97 6.14 2.18
CA ARG A 59 -2.12 5.35 3.08
C ARG A 59 -2.54 3.88 3.11
N ASN A 60 -3.83 3.61 3.35
CA ASN A 60 -4.39 2.26 3.35
C ASN A 60 -4.19 1.55 2.01
N SER A 61 -4.28 2.31 0.90
CA SER A 61 -4.00 1.76 -0.43
C SER A 61 -2.54 1.40 -0.61
N CYS A 62 -1.60 2.18 -0.08
CA CYS A 62 -0.17 1.85 -0.10
C CYS A 62 0.13 0.60 0.73
N GLU A 63 -0.46 0.47 1.91
CA GLU A 63 -0.33 -0.73 2.76
C GLU A 63 -0.91 -1.97 2.06
N TYR A 64 -2.10 -1.84 1.46
CA TYR A 64 -2.68 -2.91 0.66
C TYR A 64 -1.76 -3.34 -0.48
N ILE A 65 -1.19 -2.39 -1.23
CA ILE A 65 -0.25 -2.67 -2.32
C ILE A 65 0.95 -3.48 -1.79
N LYS A 66 1.57 -3.05 -0.70
CA LYS A 66 2.74 -3.73 -0.09
C LYS A 66 2.42 -5.16 0.37
N ALA A 67 1.22 -5.38 0.89
CA ALA A 67 0.77 -6.69 1.35
C ALA A 67 0.41 -7.66 0.21
N HIS A 68 0.16 -7.17 -1.02
CA HIS A 68 -0.39 -7.97 -2.13
C HIS A 68 0.48 -7.94 -3.40
N LEU A 69 1.81 -7.75 -3.26
CA LEU A 69 2.75 -7.66 -4.40
C LEU A 69 2.80 -8.93 -5.25
N THR A 70 2.42 -10.06 -4.68
CA THR A 70 2.40 -11.37 -5.35
C THR A 70 1.15 -11.60 -6.22
N GLU A 71 0.20 -10.67 -6.21
CA GLU A 71 -1.05 -10.75 -6.95
C GLU A 71 -1.15 -9.63 -8.00
N PRO A 72 -1.99 -9.79 -9.03
CA PRO A 72 -2.36 -8.70 -9.91
C PRO A 72 -3.13 -7.62 -9.14
N ILE A 73 -2.56 -6.42 -9.03
CA ILE A 73 -3.18 -5.28 -8.37
C ILE A 73 -3.88 -4.40 -9.40
N HIS A 74 -5.20 -4.24 -9.24
CA HIS A 74 -6.03 -3.42 -10.12
C HIS A 74 -6.39 -2.09 -9.47
N VAL A 75 -6.09 -0.98 -10.15
CA VAL A 75 -6.39 0.39 -9.67
C VAL A 75 -7.87 0.56 -9.36
N LYS A 76 -8.75 -0.04 -10.17
CA LYS A 76 -10.20 -0.04 -9.94
C LYS A 76 -10.58 -0.62 -8.57
N LYS A 77 -9.93 -1.73 -8.15
CA LYS A 77 -10.18 -2.36 -6.84
C LYS A 77 -9.75 -1.44 -5.70
N LEU A 78 -8.57 -0.81 -5.80
CA LEU A 78 -8.08 0.15 -4.81
C LEU A 78 -9.01 1.35 -4.68
N ALA A 79 -9.47 1.90 -5.80
CA ALA A 79 -10.43 3.00 -5.82
C ALA A 79 -11.75 2.64 -5.14
N GLN A 80 -12.30 1.46 -5.44
CA GLN A 80 -13.53 0.97 -4.80
C GLN A 80 -13.39 0.79 -3.30
N GLN A 81 -12.26 0.20 -2.84
CA GLN A 81 -11.97 0.05 -1.42
C GLN A 81 -11.83 1.39 -0.68
N SER A 82 -11.40 2.42 -1.39
CA SER A 82 -11.25 3.79 -0.88
C SER A 82 -12.52 4.62 -1.01
N GLY A 83 -13.62 4.07 -1.57
CA GLY A 83 -14.87 4.77 -1.79
C GLY A 83 -14.84 5.81 -2.92
N TYR A 84 -13.87 5.72 -3.84
CA TYR A 84 -13.69 6.70 -4.92
C TYR A 84 -13.97 6.12 -6.30
N ALA A 85 -14.35 6.99 -7.24
CA ALA A 85 -14.26 6.68 -8.66
C ALA A 85 -12.78 6.54 -9.08
N GLU A 86 -12.47 5.61 -9.99
CA GLU A 86 -11.10 5.27 -10.39
C GLU A 86 -10.29 6.48 -10.88
N TYR A 87 -10.92 7.38 -11.64
CA TYR A 87 -10.28 8.60 -12.12
C TYR A 87 -9.87 9.52 -10.97
N TYR A 88 -10.80 9.78 -10.04
CA TYR A 88 -10.54 10.64 -8.88
C TYR A 88 -9.46 10.04 -7.97
N PHE A 89 -9.54 8.73 -7.69
CA PHE A 89 -8.53 8.02 -6.91
C PHE A 89 -7.12 8.16 -7.52
N SER A 90 -7.00 7.90 -8.82
CA SER A 90 -5.71 7.99 -9.52
C SER A 90 -5.11 9.39 -9.47
N HIS A 91 -5.95 10.42 -9.60
CA HIS A 91 -5.54 11.82 -9.51
C HIS A 91 -5.11 12.21 -8.09
N LYS A 92 -5.91 11.83 -7.09
CA LYS A 92 -5.64 12.04 -5.67
C LYS A 92 -4.34 11.34 -5.26
N PHE A 93 -4.17 10.07 -5.64
CA PHE A 93 -2.95 9.31 -5.36
C PHE A 93 -1.72 10.01 -5.93
N LYS A 94 -1.75 10.40 -7.21
CA LYS A 94 -0.64 11.12 -7.84
C LYS A 94 -0.34 12.46 -7.18
N LYS A 95 -1.37 13.19 -6.76
CA LYS A 95 -1.22 14.47 -6.06
C LYS A 95 -0.53 14.29 -4.70
N GLU A 96 -0.89 13.27 -3.93
CA GLU A 96 -0.38 13.05 -2.57
C GLU A 96 0.95 12.29 -2.54
N MET A 97 1.14 11.33 -3.47
CA MET A 97 2.34 10.49 -3.53
C MET A 97 3.41 10.98 -4.52
N GLY A 98 3.09 11.98 -5.37
CA GLY A 98 3.98 12.48 -6.41
C GLY A 98 4.12 11.57 -7.64
N VAL A 99 3.70 10.31 -7.54
CA VAL A 99 3.79 9.28 -8.60
C VAL A 99 2.43 8.64 -8.86
N SER A 100 2.23 8.07 -10.04
CA SER A 100 0.98 7.34 -10.33
C SER A 100 0.89 6.03 -9.53
N VAL A 101 -0.33 5.52 -9.35
CA VAL A 101 -0.58 4.22 -8.68
C VAL A 101 0.23 3.09 -9.34
N LYS A 102 0.28 3.08 -10.68
CA LYS A 102 1.00 2.04 -11.44
C LYS A 102 2.51 2.12 -11.23
N GLU A 103 3.07 3.33 -11.22
CA GLU A 103 4.49 3.56 -10.93
C GLU A 103 4.83 3.16 -9.50
N TYR A 104 3.97 3.47 -8.55
CA TYR A 104 4.14 3.05 -7.15
C TYR A 104 4.13 1.53 -7.00
N ILE A 105 3.14 0.83 -7.58
CA ILE A 105 3.08 -0.63 -7.58
C ILE A 105 4.35 -1.23 -8.20
N LEU A 106 4.79 -0.70 -9.34
CA LEU A 106 5.99 -1.18 -10.00
C LEU A 106 7.23 -0.99 -9.14
N HIS A 107 7.38 0.17 -8.51
CA HIS A 107 8.48 0.47 -7.59
C HIS A 107 8.53 -0.53 -6.44
N GLU A 108 7.40 -0.75 -5.75
CA GLU A 108 7.33 -1.69 -4.62
C GLU A 108 7.66 -3.15 -5.05
N LYS A 109 7.21 -3.57 -6.25
CA LYS A 109 7.58 -4.88 -6.81
C LYS A 109 9.06 -4.99 -7.12
N ILE A 110 9.70 -3.94 -7.64
CA ILE A 110 11.15 -3.92 -7.90
C ILE A 110 11.93 -3.98 -6.58
N GLU A 111 11.53 -3.22 -5.55
CA GLU A 111 12.17 -3.27 -4.24
C GLU A 111 12.07 -4.67 -3.63
N GLN A 112 10.92 -5.32 -3.70
CA GLN A 112 10.76 -6.70 -3.27
C GLN A 112 11.60 -7.68 -4.08
N ALA A 113 11.69 -7.48 -5.40
CA ALA A 113 12.56 -8.30 -6.26
C ALA A 113 14.03 -8.18 -5.87
N LYS A 114 14.52 -7.00 -5.52
CA LYS A 114 15.90 -6.77 -5.04
C LYS A 114 16.18 -7.58 -3.78
N VAL A 115 15.25 -7.59 -2.83
CA VAL A 115 15.37 -8.41 -1.62
C VAL A 115 15.45 -9.89 -2.00
N MET A 116 14.52 -10.40 -2.82
CA MET A 116 14.51 -11.80 -3.23
C MET A 116 15.76 -12.21 -4.01
N LEU A 117 16.26 -11.35 -4.89
CA LEU A 117 17.48 -11.59 -5.67
C LEU A 117 18.73 -11.75 -4.80
N THR A 118 18.79 -11.07 -3.66
CA THR A 118 19.97 -11.10 -2.76
C THR A 118 19.85 -12.10 -1.64
N SER A 119 18.62 -12.41 -1.19
CA SER A 119 18.35 -13.27 -0.04
C SER A 119 18.01 -14.73 -0.40
N SER A 120 17.72 -15.04 -1.67
CA SER A 120 17.34 -16.39 -2.10
C SER A 120 18.11 -16.86 -3.34
N ASP A 121 18.16 -18.19 -3.51
CA ASP A 121 18.72 -18.83 -4.71
C ASP A 121 17.62 -19.16 -5.75
N GLU A 122 16.40 -18.62 -5.60
CA GLU A 122 15.32 -18.82 -6.56
C GLU A 122 15.70 -18.31 -7.96
N SER A 123 15.19 -18.97 -9.00
CA SER A 123 15.45 -18.50 -10.37
C SER A 123 14.86 -17.11 -10.59
N ILE A 124 15.51 -16.30 -11.41
CA ILE A 124 15.07 -14.95 -11.75
C ILE A 124 13.65 -14.97 -12.34
N GLN A 125 13.36 -16.00 -13.15
CA GLN A 125 12.02 -16.18 -13.69
C GLN A 125 11.00 -16.41 -12.58
N LYS A 126 11.28 -17.29 -11.62
CA LYS A 126 10.39 -17.59 -10.50
C LYS A 126 10.11 -16.36 -9.65
N ILE A 127 11.13 -15.51 -9.42
CA ILE A 127 10.97 -14.21 -8.74
C ILE A 127 10.02 -13.30 -9.51
N GLY A 128 10.20 -13.15 -10.82
CA GLY A 128 9.30 -12.33 -11.65
C GLY A 128 7.86 -12.86 -11.64
N ASP A 129 7.69 -14.18 -11.72
CA ASP A 129 6.37 -14.83 -11.68
C ASP A 129 5.69 -14.66 -10.31
N SER A 130 6.45 -14.86 -9.21
CA SER A 130 5.92 -14.69 -7.84
C SER A 130 5.50 -13.25 -7.53
N LEU A 131 6.09 -12.27 -8.19
CA LEU A 131 5.71 -10.85 -8.07
C LEU A 131 4.68 -10.40 -9.13
N ALA A 132 4.04 -11.36 -9.80
CA ALA A 132 2.99 -11.11 -10.78
C ALA A 132 3.38 -10.06 -11.86
N PHE A 133 4.58 -10.18 -12.45
CA PHE A 133 4.99 -9.34 -13.58
C PHE A 133 4.36 -9.76 -14.93
N GLY A 134 3.73 -10.94 -14.97
CA GLY A 134 3.05 -11.44 -16.16
C GLY A 134 3.96 -12.03 -17.23
N SER A 135 5.20 -11.52 -17.42
CA SER A 135 6.20 -12.13 -18.28
C SER A 135 7.62 -11.83 -17.85
N ARG A 136 8.54 -12.76 -18.16
CA ARG A 136 9.97 -12.59 -17.91
C ARG A 136 10.53 -11.33 -18.60
N SER A 137 10.19 -11.12 -19.86
CA SER A 137 10.67 -9.97 -20.63
C SER A 137 10.24 -8.65 -20.00
N TYR A 138 9.00 -8.55 -19.55
CA TYR A 138 8.49 -7.36 -18.88
C TYR A 138 9.21 -7.12 -17.55
N PHE A 139 9.41 -8.16 -16.75
CA PHE A 139 10.20 -8.06 -15.50
C PHE A 139 11.60 -7.52 -15.75
N TYR A 140 12.34 -8.11 -16.71
CA TYR A 140 13.70 -7.68 -17.06
C TYR A 140 13.74 -6.21 -17.50
N THR A 141 12.83 -5.80 -18.39
CA THR A 141 12.75 -4.42 -18.87
C THR A 141 12.48 -3.44 -17.73
N CYS A 142 11.51 -3.75 -16.86
CA CYS A 142 11.17 -2.90 -15.73
C CYS A 142 12.31 -2.79 -14.72
N PHE A 143 12.95 -3.93 -14.40
CA PHE A 143 14.06 -3.97 -13.46
C PHE A 143 15.27 -3.20 -13.98
N GLN A 144 15.64 -3.43 -15.24
CA GLN A 144 16.77 -2.72 -15.87
C GLN A 144 16.53 -1.21 -15.96
N LYS A 145 15.29 -0.81 -16.25
CA LYS A 145 14.91 0.62 -16.26
C LYS A 145 15.03 1.25 -14.88
N ALA A 146 14.68 0.54 -13.82
CA ALA A 146 14.71 1.04 -12.45
C ALA A 146 16.13 1.05 -11.86
N GLU A 147 16.92 -0.01 -12.07
CA GLU A 147 18.21 -0.23 -11.41
C GLU A 147 19.43 0.02 -12.31
N GLY A 148 19.22 0.32 -13.60
CA GLY A 148 20.30 0.51 -14.57
C GLY A 148 21.06 -0.77 -14.97
N MET A 149 20.69 -1.93 -14.41
CA MET A 149 21.30 -3.23 -14.67
C MET A 149 20.25 -4.35 -14.68
N SER A 150 20.60 -5.50 -15.28
CA SER A 150 19.71 -6.64 -15.30
C SER A 150 19.56 -7.32 -13.92
N PRO A 151 18.47 -8.07 -13.67
CA PRO A 151 18.32 -8.85 -12.43
C PRO A 151 19.48 -9.82 -12.18
N SER A 152 20.06 -10.39 -13.26
CA SER A 152 21.21 -11.28 -13.16
C SER A 152 22.48 -10.59 -12.68
N GLU A 153 22.78 -9.42 -13.24
CA GLU A 153 23.90 -8.58 -12.82
C GLU A 153 23.71 -8.09 -11.39
N TYR A 154 22.48 -7.69 -11.02
CA TYR A 154 22.16 -7.26 -9.67
C TYR A 154 22.44 -8.37 -8.65
N ARG A 155 21.97 -9.59 -8.91
CA ARG A 155 22.26 -10.76 -8.06
C ARG A 155 23.74 -11.00 -7.92
N ASN A 156 24.49 -10.98 -9.02
CA ASN A 156 25.92 -11.25 -9.01
C ASN A 156 26.75 -10.20 -8.27
N THR A 157 26.32 -8.92 -8.34
CA THR A 157 27.06 -7.80 -7.72
C THR A 157 26.68 -7.58 -6.25
N LYS A 158 25.40 -7.70 -5.92
CA LYS A 158 24.88 -7.40 -4.58
C LYS A 158 24.70 -8.64 -3.71
N GLY A 159 24.34 -9.79 -4.28
CA GLY A 159 24.16 -11.05 -3.54
C GLY A 159 25.47 -11.64 -2.98
N LYS A 160 26.60 -11.40 -3.63
CA LYS A 160 27.91 -11.86 -3.15
C LYS A 160 28.44 -11.10 -1.94
N LYS A 161 27.97 -9.87 -1.69
CA LYS A 161 28.40 -9.07 -0.53
C LYS A 161 27.79 -9.54 0.80
N GLN A 162 26.69 -10.29 0.78
CA GLN A 162 26.04 -10.80 2.00
C GLN A 162 26.48 -12.20 2.41
N LYS A 163 27.19 -12.96 1.55
CA LYS A 163 27.71 -14.31 1.85
C LYS A 163 29.20 -14.30 2.29
N GLY A 164 29.79 -13.14 2.48
CA GLY A 164 31.23 -12.96 2.74
C GLY A 164 31.59 -12.21 4.04
N GLU A 165 30.66 -12.12 5.01
CA GLU A 165 30.95 -11.67 6.39
C GLU A 165 30.67 -12.78 7.38
#